data_1d14aafd2f978d16179eb20e593f5b64
#
_entry.id   1d14aafd2f978d16179eb20e593f5b64
#
_cell.length_a   1.000
_cell.length_b   1.000
_cell.length_c   1.000
_cell.angle_alpha   90.00
_cell.angle_beta   90.00
_cell.angle_gamma   90.00
#
_symmetry.space_group_name_H-M   'P 1'
#
loop_
_entity.id
_entity.type
_entity.pdbx_description
1 polymer ?
#
loop_
_entity_poly.entity_id
_entity_poly.type
_entity_poly.pdbx_seq_one_letter_code
_entity_poly.pdbx_strand_id
1 'polypeptide(L)'
;DRPVGAILSLNTIAHTIGSAGVGAESMKLFGEEYFGIISAILTLLILVLSEIIPKTIGASYWRSLAMTSTKIIRVLIFITYPLVLLSELITKVFTPKSHQASMSREEVSAMVDVGTTEGIFRESESKIIKSCIRLAGVKAKEVMTPSIVVESANINQTIKEFYEQKDWKFSRIPVYDNNKDYIVGYVLKDMVLKEVSDDKFQTKLSELVRPILSFKEDESLYQIWEKMLEKREHISIIIDEYGCLR
;
A
#
# COMPACT_ATOMS: atom_id res chain seq x y z
N ASP A 1 21.26 10.91 -2.76
CA ASP A 1 22.07 10.72 -3.99
C ASP A 1 23.56 10.98 -3.83
N ARG A 2 24.00 11.61 -2.72
CA ARG A 2 25.43 11.82 -2.43
C ARG A 2 26.28 10.55 -2.43
N PRO A 3 25.83 9.43 -1.81
CA PRO A 3 26.59 8.18 -1.85
C PRO A 3 26.87 7.67 -3.26
N VAL A 4 25.85 7.73 -4.11
CA VAL A 4 25.95 7.27 -5.50
C VAL A 4 26.93 8.14 -6.29
N GLY A 5 26.80 9.46 -6.17
CA GLY A 5 27.73 10.40 -6.82
C GLY A 5 29.19 10.20 -6.38
N ALA A 6 29.43 10.00 -5.09
CA ALA A 6 30.78 9.75 -4.56
C ALA A 6 31.38 8.44 -5.10
N ILE A 7 30.60 7.35 -5.11
CA ILE A 7 31.06 6.03 -5.60
C ILE A 7 31.34 6.09 -7.10
N LEU A 8 30.42 6.66 -7.91
CA LEU A 8 30.59 6.76 -9.35
C LEU A 8 31.81 7.61 -9.72
N SER A 9 31.99 8.76 -9.08
CA SER A 9 33.14 9.64 -9.33
C SER A 9 34.45 8.95 -9.01
N LEU A 10 34.55 8.29 -7.85
CA LEU A 10 35.76 7.58 -7.46
C LEU A 10 36.05 6.42 -8.38
N ASN A 11 35.03 5.64 -8.75
CA ASN A 11 35.17 4.51 -9.66
C ASN A 11 35.71 4.96 -11.03
N THR A 12 35.11 6.03 -11.59
CA THR A 12 35.55 6.59 -12.87
C THR A 12 36.99 7.08 -12.82
N ILE A 13 37.38 7.81 -11.77
CA ILE A 13 38.74 8.31 -11.58
C ILE A 13 39.72 7.15 -11.45
N ALA A 14 39.41 6.14 -10.62
CA ALA A 14 40.27 4.98 -10.40
C ALA A 14 40.50 4.19 -11.71
N HIS A 15 39.43 3.93 -12.47
CA HIS A 15 39.57 3.24 -13.76
C HIS A 15 40.32 4.06 -14.79
N THR A 16 40.03 5.35 -14.94
CA THR A 16 40.65 6.20 -15.96
C THR A 16 42.14 6.43 -15.67
N ILE A 17 42.46 6.88 -14.45
CA ILE A 17 43.86 7.17 -14.07
C ILE A 17 44.65 5.87 -13.93
N GLY A 18 44.05 4.84 -13.32
CA GLY A 18 44.69 3.55 -13.12
C GLY A 18 45.04 2.87 -14.46
N SER A 19 44.10 2.79 -15.40
CA SER A 19 44.36 2.18 -16.71
C SER A 19 45.37 2.98 -17.54
N ALA A 20 45.27 4.33 -17.54
CA ALA A 20 46.23 5.18 -18.24
C ALA A 20 47.63 5.06 -17.65
N GLY A 21 47.77 5.01 -16.32
CA GLY A 21 49.07 4.82 -15.62
C GLY A 21 49.69 3.49 -15.93
N VAL A 22 48.94 2.37 -15.84
CA VAL A 22 49.44 1.03 -16.18
C VAL A 22 49.77 0.94 -17.66
N GLY A 23 48.96 1.53 -18.54
CA GLY A 23 49.24 1.58 -19.99
C GLY A 23 50.56 2.29 -20.29
N ALA A 24 50.79 3.45 -19.72
CA ALA A 24 52.02 4.21 -19.90
C ALA A 24 53.25 3.48 -19.39
N GLU A 25 53.15 2.83 -18.22
CA GLU A 25 54.26 2.06 -17.66
C GLU A 25 54.51 0.78 -18.45
N SER A 26 53.49 0.12 -18.96
CA SER A 26 53.59 -1.04 -19.83
C SER A 26 54.34 -0.74 -21.13
N MET A 27 54.10 0.41 -21.76
CA MET A 27 54.83 0.83 -22.97
C MET A 27 56.32 1.05 -22.68
N LYS A 28 56.66 1.60 -21.50
CA LYS A 28 58.07 1.77 -21.14
C LYS A 28 58.81 0.46 -20.87
N LEU A 29 58.15 -0.51 -20.25
CA LEU A 29 58.78 -1.75 -19.85
C LEU A 29 58.82 -2.81 -20.95
N PHE A 30 57.77 -2.91 -21.76
CA PHE A 30 57.60 -3.98 -22.76
C PHE A 30 57.64 -3.53 -24.22
N GLY A 31 57.62 -2.21 -24.44
CA GLY A 31 57.60 -1.65 -25.80
C GLY A 31 56.18 -1.59 -26.40
N GLU A 32 56.09 -0.89 -27.55
CA GLU A 32 54.81 -0.67 -28.24
C GLU A 32 54.17 -1.93 -28.80
N GLU A 33 54.95 -2.93 -29.16
CA GLU A 33 54.50 -4.17 -29.79
C GLU A 33 53.59 -4.98 -28.87
N TYR A 34 53.80 -4.94 -27.56
CA TYR A 34 53.03 -5.68 -26.56
C TYR A 34 51.90 -4.90 -25.96
N PHE A 35 51.75 -3.62 -26.27
CA PHE A 35 50.74 -2.73 -25.68
C PHE A 35 49.31 -3.27 -25.86
N GLY A 36 48.97 -3.80 -27.04
CA GLY A 36 47.63 -4.37 -27.30
C GLY A 36 47.28 -5.55 -26.43
N ILE A 37 48.25 -6.49 -26.28
CA ILE A 37 48.06 -7.71 -25.47
C ILE A 37 47.96 -7.35 -23.98
N ILE A 38 48.82 -6.45 -23.49
CA ILE A 38 48.81 -6.02 -22.09
C ILE A 38 47.52 -5.26 -21.75
N SER A 39 47.07 -4.39 -22.65
CA SER A 39 45.79 -3.67 -22.49
C SER A 39 44.60 -4.63 -22.45
N ALA A 40 44.57 -5.67 -23.27
CA ALA A 40 43.51 -6.67 -23.24
C ALA A 40 43.51 -7.48 -21.92
N ILE A 41 44.67 -7.91 -21.46
CA ILE A 41 44.81 -8.61 -20.17
C ILE A 41 44.40 -7.69 -19.02
N LEU A 42 44.85 -6.44 -19.02
CA LEU A 42 44.48 -5.44 -18.00
C LEU A 42 42.98 -5.21 -17.96
N THR A 43 42.35 -5.06 -19.11
CA THR A 43 40.89 -4.87 -19.22
C THR A 43 40.16 -6.08 -18.62
N LEU A 44 40.57 -7.29 -18.91
CA LEU A 44 40.00 -8.51 -18.36
C LEU A 44 40.17 -8.59 -16.83
N LEU A 45 41.35 -8.24 -16.34
CA LEU A 45 41.64 -8.21 -14.89
C LEU A 45 40.75 -7.16 -14.18
N ILE A 46 40.65 -5.98 -14.73
CA ILE A 46 39.75 -4.92 -14.18
C ILE A 46 38.30 -5.42 -14.18
N LEU A 47 37.83 -5.97 -15.29
CA LEU A 47 36.45 -6.43 -15.40
C LEU A 47 36.17 -7.55 -14.35
N VAL A 48 37.04 -8.55 -14.22
CA VAL A 48 36.80 -9.68 -13.32
C VAL A 48 37.03 -9.30 -11.87
N LEU A 49 38.22 -8.77 -11.55
CA LEU A 49 38.62 -8.54 -10.16
C LEU A 49 38.01 -7.26 -9.53
N SER A 50 37.86 -6.22 -10.32
CA SER A 50 37.35 -4.92 -9.80
C SER A 50 35.85 -4.74 -9.99
N GLU A 51 35.22 -5.38 -10.97
CA GLU A 51 33.79 -5.21 -11.23
C GLU A 51 32.95 -6.44 -10.87
N ILE A 52 33.18 -7.57 -11.52
CA ILE A 52 32.30 -8.75 -11.38
C ILE A 52 32.35 -9.29 -9.95
N ILE A 53 33.55 -9.58 -9.44
CA ILE A 53 33.69 -10.21 -8.12
C ILE A 53 33.16 -9.30 -7.00
N PRO A 54 33.54 -8.02 -6.87
CA PRO A 54 33.06 -7.17 -5.78
C PRO A 54 31.54 -6.91 -5.87
N LYS A 55 30.98 -6.73 -7.08
CA LYS A 55 29.55 -6.56 -7.28
C LYS A 55 28.75 -7.80 -6.86
N THR A 56 29.24 -8.98 -7.23
CA THR A 56 28.63 -10.27 -6.85
C THR A 56 28.66 -10.49 -5.34
N ILE A 57 29.81 -10.23 -4.70
CA ILE A 57 29.95 -10.31 -3.24
C ILE A 57 29.01 -9.30 -2.57
N GLY A 58 28.96 -8.07 -3.06
CA GLY A 58 28.07 -7.02 -2.54
C GLY A 58 26.59 -7.41 -2.63
N ALA A 59 26.17 -7.96 -3.76
CA ALA A 59 24.80 -8.41 -3.95
C ALA A 59 24.44 -9.62 -3.08
N SER A 60 25.37 -10.56 -2.90
CA SER A 60 25.12 -11.79 -2.12
C SER A 60 25.15 -11.54 -0.60
N TYR A 61 26.06 -10.68 -0.14
CA TYR A 61 26.31 -10.45 1.30
C TYR A 61 25.92 -9.05 1.78
N TRP A 62 25.01 -8.38 1.07
CA TRP A 62 24.64 -6.98 1.35
C TRP A 62 24.21 -6.72 2.79
N ARG A 63 23.48 -7.68 3.43
CA ARG A 63 23.02 -7.53 4.82
C ARG A 63 24.18 -7.46 5.81
N SER A 64 25.18 -8.34 5.68
CA SER A 64 26.34 -8.37 6.58
C SER A 64 27.31 -7.22 6.31
N LEU A 65 27.43 -6.80 5.04
CA LEU A 65 28.32 -5.73 4.62
C LEU A 65 27.74 -4.31 4.86
N ALA A 66 26.43 -4.17 5.04
CA ALA A 66 25.74 -2.89 5.12
C ALA A 66 26.38 -1.91 6.14
N MET A 67 26.67 -2.39 7.35
CA MET A 67 27.22 -1.55 8.41
C MET A 67 28.65 -1.06 8.08
N THR A 68 29.49 -1.94 7.57
CA THR A 68 30.88 -1.62 7.17
C THR A 68 30.89 -0.71 5.95
N SER A 69 30.07 -1.04 4.93
CA SER A 69 29.93 -0.23 3.72
C SER A 69 29.47 1.19 4.04
N THR A 70 28.53 1.38 4.98
CA THR A 70 28.06 2.72 5.40
C THR A 70 29.19 3.55 5.96
N LYS A 71 30.10 2.98 6.77
CA LYS A 71 31.25 3.71 7.30
C LYS A 71 32.22 4.11 6.18
N ILE A 72 32.53 3.18 5.29
CA ILE A 72 33.42 3.43 4.14
C ILE A 72 32.84 4.51 3.24
N ILE A 73 31.57 4.41 2.87
CA ILE A 73 30.88 5.40 2.02
C ILE A 73 30.92 6.81 2.66
N ARG A 74 30.76 6.92 3.97
CA ARG A 74 30.87 8.21 4.68
C ARG A 74 32.24 8.85 4.52
N VAL A 75 33.31 8.06 4.65
CA VAL A 75 34.68 8.52 4.43
C VAL A 75 34.89 8.93 2.96
N LEU A 76 34.38 8.12 2.02
CA LEU A 76 34.47 8.42 0.59
C LEU A 76 33.76 9.73 0.24
N ILE A 77 32.56 9.96 0.75
CA ILE A 77 31.82 11.23 0.55
C ILE A 77 32.65 12.42 1.06
N PHE A 78 33.31 12.28 2.20
CA PHE A 78 34.17 13.33 2.74
C PHE A 78 35.35 13.62 1.83
N ILE A 79 36.05 12.60 1.34
CA ILE A 79 37.21 12.75 0.44
C ILE A 79 36.79 13.33 -0.93
N THR A 80 35.68 12.85 -1.47
CA THR A 80 35.17 13.29 -2.79
C THR A 80 34.20 14.44 -2.71
N TYR A 81 34.10 15.14 -1.57
CA TYR A 81 33.12 16.20 -1.34
C TYR A 81 33.03 17.26 -2.45
N PRO A 82 34.16 17.82 -2.99
CA PRO A 82 34.09 18.81 -4.07
C PRO A 82 33.43 18.25 -5.35
N LEU A 83 33.69 16.98 -5.68
CA LEU A 83 33.09 16.32 -6.84
C LEU A 83 31.61 16.02 -6.62
N VAL A 84 31.23 15.63 -5.40
CA VAL A 84 29.82 15.42 -5.03
C VAL A 84 29.03 16.72 -5.14
N LEU A 85 29.62 17.85 -4.68
CA LEU A 85 28.98 19.17 -4.78
C LEU A 85 28.74 19.57 -6.26
N LEU A 86 29.71 19.33 -7.13
CA LEU A 86 29.58 19.57 -8.56
C LEU A 86 28.48 18.70 -9.18
N SER A 87 28.43 17.43 -8.83
CA SER A 87 27.38 16.49 -9.27
C SER A 87 26.00 16.93 -8.82
N GLU A 88 25.84 17.39 -7.56
CA GLU A 88 24.56 17.90 -7.05
C GLU A 88 24.12 19.17 -7.80
N LEU A 89 25.05 20.05 -8.14
CA LEU A 89 24.75 21.27 -8.90
C LEU A 89 24.18 20.92 -10.30
N ILE A 90 24.82 19.99 -10.97
CA ILE A 90 24.39 19.49 -12.27
C ILE A 90 23.02 18.80 -12.16
N THR A 91 22.85 17.92 -11.19
CA THR A 91 21.60 17.19 -10.99
C THR A 91 20.42 18.13 -10.71
N LYS A 92 20.63 19.20 -9.92
CA LYS A 92 19.58 20.21 -9.65
C LYS A 92 19.07 20.91 -10.90
N VAL A 93 19.90 21.06 -11.91
CA VAL A 93 19.51 21.69 -13.19
C VAL A 93 18.65 20.75 -14.03
N PHE A 94 18.90 19.44 -13.97
CA PHE A 94 18.25 18.44 -14.82
C PHE A 94 17.10 17.67 -14.13
N THR A 95 17.00 17.74 -12.82
CA THR A 95 15.93 17.01 -12.11
C THR A 95 14.77 17.95 -11.77
N PRO A 96 13.60 17.81 -12.38
CA PRO A 96 12.42 18.57 -11.99
C PRO A 96 12.06 18.22 -10.52
N LYS A 97 11.64 19.24 -9.76
CA LYS A 97 11.11 19.06 -8.40
C LYS A 97 9.74 18.37 -8.46
N SER A 98 9.71 17.08 -8.77
CA SER A 98 8.50 16.31 -8.57
C SER A 98 8.50 15.78 -7.14
N HIS A 99 7.58 16.28 -6.32
CA HIS A 99 7.15 15.61 -5.10
C HIS A 99 6.33 14.37 -5.50
N GLN A 100 6.97 13.40 -6.13
CA GLN A 100 6.37 12.10 -6.29
C GLN A 100 6.48 11.40 -4.93
N ALA A 101 5.34 10.92 -4.43
CA ALA A 101 5.36 9.96 -3.34
C ALA A 101 6.38 8.88 -3.70
N SER A 102 7.29 8.57 -2.77
CA SER A 102 8.42 7.68 -3.03
C SER A 102 8.02 6.25 -3.40
N MET A 103 6.74 5.93 -3.31
CA MET A 103 6.18 4.61 -3.61
C MET A 103 4.69 4.73 -3.94
N SER A 104 4.26 4.13 -5.04
CA SER A 104 2.84 4.05 -5.42
C SER A 104 2.14 2.87 -4.72
N ARG A 105 0.80 2.87 -4.70
CA ARG A 105 0.02 1.75 -4.15
C ARG A 105 0.22 0.46 -4.94
N GLU A 106 0.43 0.60 -6.25
CA GLU A 106 0.72 -0.48 -7.17
C GLU A 106 2.08 -1.11 -6.86
N GLU A 107 3.09 -0.30 -6.56
CA GLU A 107 4.42 -0.78 -6.14
C GLU A 107 4.34 -1.54 -4.82
N VAL A 108 3.58 -1.03 -3.83
CA VAL A 108 3.35 -1.76 -2.56
C VAL A 108 2.64 -3.09 -2.83
N SER A 109 1.63 -3.11 -3.71
CA SER A 109 0.94 -4.35 -4.08
C SER A 109 1.89 -5.35 -4.75
N ALA A 110 2.77 -4.89 -5.64
CA ALA A 110 3.79 -5.72 -6.28
C ALA A 110 4.80 -6.30 -5.26
N MET A 111 5.20 -5.51 -4.25
CA MET A 111 6.07 -6.01 -3.17
C MET A 111 5.40 -7.12 -2.36
N VAL A 112 4.09 -7.04 -2.13
CA VAL A 112 3.33 -8.11 -1.47
C VAL A 112 3.33 -9.39 -2.31
N ASP A 113 3.25 -9.28 -3.65
CA ASP A 113 3.36 -10.43 -4.55
C ASP A 113 4.73 -11.10 -4.48
N VAL A 114 5.80 -10.30 -4.51
CA VAL A 114 7.16 -10.80 -4.34
C VAL A 114 7.31 -11.52 -3.00
N GLY A 115 6.85 -10.89 -1.90
CA GLY A 115 6.89 -11.52 -0.57
C GLY A 115 6.09 -12.83 -0.49
N THR A 116 5.00 -12.95 -1.26
CA THR A 116 4.22 -14.19 -1.35
C THR A 116 5.01 -15.28 -2.09
N THR A 117 5.65 -14.91 -3.21
CA THR A 117 6.47 -15.85 -4.00
C THR A 117 7.69 -16.34 -3.22
N GLU A 118 8.28 -15.47 -2.40
CA GLU A 118 9.40 -15.80 -1.51
C GLU A 118 8.97 -16.58 -0.24
N GLY A 119 7.66 -16.81 -0.05
CA GLY A 119 7.13 -17.54 1.10
C GLY A 119 7.08 -16.76 2.42
N ILE A 120 7.24 -15.42 2.36
CA ILE A 120 7.13 -14.51 3.52
C ILE A 120 5.65 -14.39 3.94
N PHE A 121 4.75 -14.29 2.97
CA PHE A 121 3.30 -14.22 3.17
C PHE A 121 2.61 -15.46 2.62
N ARG A 122 1.55 -15.90 3.31
CA ARG A 122 0.61 -16.87 2.75
C ARG A 122 -0.29 -16.20 1.71
N GLU A 123 -0.84 -16.96 0.78
CA GLU A 123 -1.78 -16.42 -0.22
C GLU A 123 -2.99 -15.71 0.41
N SER A 124 -3.51 -16.23 1.54
CA SER A 124 -4.61 -15.60 2.28
C SER A 124 -4.23 -14.24 2.85
N GLU A 125 -3.02 -14.11 3.41
CA GLU A 125 -2.50 -12.84 3.96
C GLU A 125 -2.29 -11.82 2.84
N SER A 126 -1.70 -12.24 1.72
CA SER A 126 -1.52 -11.41 0.53
C SER A 126 -2.85 -10.85 0.02
N LYS A 127 -3.90 -11.67 -0.06
CA LYS A 127 -5.25 -11.23 -0.46
C LYS A 127 -5.81 -10.16 0.48
N ILE A 128 -5.65 -10.34 1.79
CA ILE A 128 -6.12 -9.36 2.80
C ILE A 128 -5.37 -8.04 2.63
N ILE A 129 -4.03 -8.06 2.56
CA ILE A 129 -3.22 -6.85 2.41
C ILE A 129 -3.60 -6.08 1.13
N LYS A 130 -3.74 -6.78 0.00
CA LYS A 130 -4.14 -6.17 -1.26
C LYS A 130 -5.55 -5.58 -1.21
N SER A 131 -6.48 -6.26 -0.53
CA SER A 131 -7.84 -5.75 -0.32
C SER A 131 -7.83 -4.47 0.50
N CYS A 132 -7.01 -4.40 1.55
CA CYS A 132 -6.84 -3.18 2.36
C CYS A 132 -6.26 -2.02 1.52
N ILE A 133 -5.27 -2.28 0.66
CA ILE A 133 -4.69 -1.26 -0.22
C ILE A 133 -5.75 -0.69 -1.19
N ARG A 134 -6.61 -1.56 -1.73
CA ARG A 134 -7.68 -1.17 -2.66
C ARG A 134 -8.83 -0.43 -1.99
N LEU A 135 -9.13 -0.76 -0.73
CA LEU A 135 -10.30 -0.27 0.00
C LEU A 135 -10.43 1.26 -0.03
N ALA A 136 -9.32 1.98 0.06
CA ALA A 136 -9.34 3.44 0.07
C ALA A 136 -9.75 4.07 -1.28
N GLY A 137 -9.68 3.32 -2.38
CA GLY A 137 -10.10 3.77 -3.71
C GLY A 137 -11.53 3.39 -4.08
N VAL A 138 -12.16 2.49 -3.31
CA VAL A 138 -13.52 1.99 -3.58
C VAL A 138 -14.55 2.93 -2.95
N LYS A 139 -15.60 3.25 -3.69
CA LYS A 139 -16.73 4.08 -3.23
C LYS A 139 -17.87 3.21 -2.71
N ALA A 140 -18.68 3.75 -1.81
CA ALA A 140 -19.83 3.06 -1.24
C ALA A 140 -20.76 2.46 -2.29
N LYS A 141 -21.09 3.22 -3.35
CA LYS A 141 -21.95 2.80 -4.46
C LYS A 141 -21.50 1.55 -5.20
N GLU A 142 -20.20 1.22 -5.15
CA GLU A 142 -19.64 0.05 -5.85
C GLU A 142 -19.87 -1.27 -5.12
N VAL A 143 -20.18 -1.20 -3.80
CA VAL A 143 -20.30 -2.39 -2.94
C VAL A 143 -21.60 -2.44 -2.14
N MET A 144 -22.40 -1.37 -2.15
CA MET A 144 -23.67 -1.33 -1.43
C MET A 144 -24.68 -2.35 -1.96
N THR A 145 -25.55 -2.79 -1.09
CA THR A 145 -26.74 -3.57 -1.49
C THR A 145 -27.81 -2.59 -2.00
N PRO A 146 -28.28 -2.70 -3.24
CA PRO A 146 -29.30 -1.80 -3.78
C PRO A 146 -30.60 -1.81 -2.97
N SER A 147 -31.22 -0.66 -2.80
CA SER A 147 -32.43 -0.47 -1.99
C SER A 147 -33.58 -1.41 -2.36
N ILE A 148 -33.70 -1.78 -3.64
CA ILE A 148 -34.76 -2.65 -4.15
C ILE A 148 -34.76 -4.06 -3.54
N VAL A 149 -33.60 -4.54 -3.07
CA VAL A 149 -33.45 -5.86 -2.45
C VAL A 149 -33.32 -5.81 -0.93
N VAL A 150 -33.36 -4.60 -0.35
CA VAL A 150 -33.27 -4.44 1.10
C VAL A 150 -34.59 -4.82 1.76
N GLU A 151 -34.54 -5.78 2.66
CA GLU A 151 -35.68 -6.12 3.52
C GLU A 151 -35.75 -5.11 4.67
N SER A 152 -36.85 -4.39 4.76
CA SER A 152 -37.08 -3.36 5.80
C SER A 152 -38.48 -3.50 6.41
N ALA A 153 -38.64 -3.04 7.66
CA ALA A 153 -39.92 -3.09 8.38
C ALA A 153 -40.44 -1.68 8.68
N ASN A 154 -41.76 -1.56 8.86
CA ASN A 154 -42.38 -0.28 9.26
C ASN A 154 -42.20 -0.09 10.77
N ILE A 155 -41.78 1.09 11.19
CA ILE A 155 -41.54 1.45 12.59
C ILE A 155 -42.80 1.33 13.48
N ASN A 156 -43.98 1.52 12.88
CA ASN A 156 -45.27 1.52 13.58
C ASN A 156 -45.86 0.10 13.75
N GLN A 157 -45.26 -0.93 13.14
CA GLN A 157 -45.68 -2.31 13.31
C GLN A 157 -45.50 -2.77 14.75
N THR A 158 -46.43 -3.61 15.21
CA THR A 158 -46.31 -4.35 16.45
C THR A 158 -45.33 -5.53 16.27
N ILE A 159 -44.77 -6.01 17.37
CA ILE A 159 -43.92 -7.20 17.39
C ILE A 159 -44.65 -8.41 16.81
N LYS A 160 -45.98 -8.54 17.09
CA LYS A 160 -46.79 -9.60 16.53
C LYS A 160 -46.81 -9.55 15.01
N GLU A 161 -47.17 -8.41 14.44
CA GLU A 161 -47.22 -8.20 12.99
C GLU A 161 -45.87 -8.44 12.32
N PHE A 162 -44.79 -8.00 12.94
CA PHE A 162 -43.45 -8.23 12.46
C PHE A 162 -43.08 -9.70 12.45
N TYR A 163 -43.39 -10.42 13.55
CA TYR A 163 -43.06 -11.82 13.71
C TYR A 163 -43.88 -12.73 12.78
N GLU A 164 -45.17 -12.44 12.57
CA GLU A 164 -46.06 -13.22 11.70
C GLU A 164 -45.81 -12.99 10.20
N GLN A 165 -45.23 -11.85 9.81
CA GLN A 165 -45.11 -11.50 8.39
C GLN A 165 -44.06 -12.28 7.62
N LYS A 166 -42.95 -12.73 8.24
CA LYS A 166 -41.85 -13.35 7.49
C LYS A 166 -40.84 -14.10 8.31
N ASP A 167 -40.23 -15.06 7.63
CA ASP A 167 -38.98 -15.66 8.04
C ASP A 167 -37.80 -14.71 7.72
N TRP A 168 -37.55 -13.78 8.63
CA TRP A 168 -36.49 -12.78 8.52
C TRP A 168 -35.13 -13.44 8.46
N LYS A 169 -34.44 -13.30 7.33
CA LYS A 169 -33.13 -13.93 7.08
C LYS A 169 -32.00 -13.22 7.79
N PHE A 170 -32.13 -11.91 8.03
CA PHE A 170 -31.07 -11.06 8.55
C PHE A 170 -31.21 -10.78 10.04
N SER A 171 -30.07 -10.61 10.72
CA SER A 171 -30.04 -10.30 12.16
C SER A 171 -30.33 -8.83 12.47
N ARG A 172 -30.13 -7.94 11.47
CA ARG A 172 -30.37 -6.50 11.58
C ARG A 172 -31.32 -6.09 10.47
N ILE A 173 -32.44 -5.54 10.81
CA ILE A 173 -33.50 -5.17 9.88
C ILE A 173 -33.65 -3.66 9.90
N PRO A 174 -33.36 -2.96 8.79
CA PRO A 174 -33.64 -1.52 8.65
C PRO A 174 -35.11 -1.22 8.88
N VAL A 175 -35.38 -0.10 9.52
CA VAL A 175 -36.76 0.32 9.84
C VAL A 175 -37.01 1.68 9.21
N TYR A 176 -38.16 1.78 8.50
CA TYR A 176 -38.60 3.01 7.83
C TYR A 176 -39.85 3.59 8.51
N ASP A 177 -40.04 4.92 8.34
CA ASP A 177 -41.29 5.61 8.71
C ASP A 177 -41.99 6.09 7.44
N ASN A 178 -43.28 5.75 7.29
CA ASN A 178 -44.17 6.11 6.19
C ASN A 178 -43.69 5.68 4.78
N ASN A 179 -42.47 5.96 4.37
CA ASN A 179 -41.89 5.60 3.08
C ASN A 179 -40.64 4.71 3.25
N LYS A 180 -40.58 3.62 2.49
CA LYS A 180 -39.47 2.66 2.50
C LYS A 180 -38.12 3.27 2.13
N ASP A 181 -38.13 4.41 1.44
CA ASP A 181 -36.89 5.11 1.06
C ASP A 181 -36.25 5.89 2.21
N TYR A 182 -37.00 6.11 3.31
CA TYR A 182 -36.51 6.83 4.48
C TYR A 182 -36.29 5.91 5.67
N ILE A 183 -35.08 5.40 5.79
CA ILE A 183 -34.68 4.55 6.92
C ILE A 183 -34.34 5.41 8.13
N VAL A 184 -35.03 5.19 9.24
CA VAL A 184 -34.86 5.92 10.51
C VAL A 184 -33.93 5.21 11.50
N GLY A 185 -33.68 3.92 11.29
CA GLY A 185 -32.85 3.13 12.18
C GLY A 185 -32.88 1.65 11.80
N TYR A 186 -32.51 0.80 12.75
CA TYR A 186 -32.63 -0.65 12.56
C TYR A 186 -33.06 -1.32 13.88
N VAL A 187 -33.64 -2.50 13.77
CA VAL A 187 -33.92 -3.39 14.92
C VAL A 187 -33.07 -4.64 14.85
N LEU A 188 -32.75 -5.19 16.01
CA LEU A 188 -32.09 -6.48 16.13
C LEU A 188 -33.14 -7.60 16.20
N LYS A 189 -33.06 -8.61 15.34
CA LYS A 189 -33.94 -9.79 15.38
C LYS A 189 -33.99 -10.44 16.77
N ASP A 190 -32.85 -10.54 17.44
CA ASP A 190 -32.75 -11.12 18.77
C ASP A 190 -33.54 -10.36 19.83
N MET A 191 -33.56 -9.00 19.73
CA MET A 191 -34.38 -8.19 20.66
C MET A 191 -35.87 -8.41 20.42
N VAL A 192 -36.29 -8.50 19.16
CA VAL A 192 -37.68 -8.78 18.81
C VAL A 192 -38.08 -10.17 19.33
N LEU A 193 -37.23 -11.20 19.13
CA LEU A 193 -37.49 -12.55 19.61
C LEU A 193 -37.57 -12.61 21.13
N LYS A 194 -36.78 -11.80 21.83
CA LYS A 194 -36.87 -11.66 23.30
C LYS A 194 -38.22 -11.12 23.73
N GLU A 195 -38.72 -10.06 23.11
CA GLU A 195 -40.03 -9.50 23.43
C GLU A 195 -41.16 -10.48 23.10
N VAL A 196 -41.01 -11.28 22.03
CA VAL A 196 -41.92 -12.41 21.71
C VAL A 196 -41.91 -13.46 22.84
N SER A 197 -40.73 -13.80 23.35
CA SER A 197 -40.57 -14.75 24.44
C SER A 197 -41.15 -14.25 25.76
N ASP A 198 -41.24 -12.95 25.96
CA ASP A 198 -41.81 -12.27 27.12
C ASP A 198 -43.33 -11.99 26.94
N ASP A 199 -43.99 -12.54 25.91
CA ASP A 199 -45.40 -12.35 25.53
C ASP A 199 -45.81 -10.89 25.27
N LYS A 200 -44.84 -10.02 24.92
CA LYS A 200 -45.06 -8.58 24.69
C LYS A 200 -45.41 -8.28 23.22
N PHE A 201 -46.40 -8.95 22.69
CA PHE A 201 -46.79 -8.87 21.27
C PHE A 201 -47.30 -7.49 20.81
N GLN A 202 -47.79 -6.65 21.73
CA GLN A 202 -48.34 -5.31 21.42
C GLN A 202 -47.30 -4.21 21.40
N THR A 203 -46.05 -4.48 21.84
CA THR A 203 -44.95 -3.53 21.77
C THR A 203 -44.68 -3.14 20.31
N LYS A 204 -44.45 -1.88 20.03
CA LYS A 204 -44.14 -1.39 18.69
C LYS A 204 -42.64 -1.51 18.40
N LEU A 205 -42.28 -1.70 17.15
CA LEU A 205 -40.88 -1.71 16.73
C LEU A 205 -40.17 -0.40 17.07
N SER A 206 -40.91 0.72 17.12
CA SER A 206 -40.38 2.05 17.53
C SER A 206 -39.68 2.06 18.88
N GLU A 207 -40.05 1.16 19.80
CA GLU A 207 -39.45 1.05 21.13
C GLU A 207 -38.10 0.31 21.10
N LEU A 208 -37.82 -0.45 20.04
CA LEU A 208 -36.62 -1.25 19.87
C LEU A 208 -35.64 -0.69 18.83
N VAL A 209 -35.99 0.43 18.17
CA VAL A 209 -35.16 1.03 17.13
C VAL A 209 -33.83 1.53 17.70
N ARG A 210 -32.78 1.19 16.99
CA ARG A 210 -31.43 1.68 17.23
C ARG A 210 -31.04 2.66 16.11
N PRO A 211 -30.23 3.68 16.43
CA PRO A 211 -29.73 4.62 15.43
C PRO A 211 -28.88 3.88 14.38
N ILE A 212 -28.93 4.32 13.13
CA ILE A 212 -28.15 3.76 12.03
C ILE A 212 -27.24 4.84 11.45
N LEU A 213 -26.03 4.45 11.08
CA LEU A 213 -25.10 5.35 10.40
C LEU A 213 -25.52 5.51 8.94
N SER A 214 -25.49 6.75 8.45
CA SER A 214 -25.78 7.09 7.06
C SER A 214 -24.56 7.72 6.40
N PHE A 215 -24.30 7.34 5.15
CA PHE A 215 -23.18 7.83 4.36
C PHE A 215 -23.65 8.13 2.93
N LYS A 216 -22.90 8.98 2.23
CA LYS A 216 -23.17 9.29 0.83
C LYS A 216 -22.59 8.22 -0.10
N GLU A 217 -23.19 8.05 -1.27
CA GLU A 217 -22.79 7.05 -2.26
C GLU A 217 -21.35 7.22 -2.78
N ASP A 218 -20.81 8.45 -2.78
CA ASP A 218 -19.45 8.76 -3.21
C ASP A 218 -18.40 8.72 -2.10
N GLU A 219 -18.80 8.48 -0.85
CA GLU A 219 -17.84 8.34 0.26
C GLU A 219 -16.96 7.11 0.08
N SER A 220 -15.70 7.24 0.52
CA SER A 220 -14.75 6.12 0.47
C SER A 220 -15.16 5.01 1.43
N LEU A 221 -15.13 3.77 0.94
CA LEU A 221 -15.43 2.60 1.76
C LEU A 221 -14.50 2.48 2.98
N TYR A 222 -13.25 2.96 2.88
CA TYR A 222 -12.33 3.01 4.01
C TYR A 222 -12.84 3.92 5.13
N GLN A 223 -13.33 5.12 4.79
CA GLN A 223 -13.86 6.07 5.78
C GLN A 223 -15.14 5.55 6.45
N ILE A 224 -16.01 4.89 5.67
CA ILE A 224 -17.21 4.23 6.17
C ILE A 224 -16.83 3.13 7.16
N TRP A 225 -15.91 2.25 6.76
CA TRP A 225 -15.43 1.17 7.60
C TRP A 225 -14.79 1.65 8.91
N GLU A 226 -13.96 2.71 8.85
CA GLU A 226 -13.34 3.32 10.02
C GLU A 226 -14.39 3.85 11.02
N LYS A 227 -15.40 4.59 10.52
CA LYS A 227 -16.49 5.09 11.34
C LYS A 227 -17.37 3.98 11.93
N MET A 228 -17.63 2.92 11.16
CA MET A 228 -18.38 1.76 11.64
C MET A 228 -17.62 1.03 12.75
N LEU A 229 -16.30 0.89 12.64
CA LEU A 229 -15.46 0.31 13.69
C LEU A 229 -15.44 1.18 14.95
N GLU A 230 -15.26 2.49 14.80
CA GLU A 230 -15.26 3.43 15.93
C GLU A 230 -16.57 3.36 16.73
N LYS A 231 -17.70 3.32 16.02
CA LYS A 231 -19.03 3.25 16.61
C LYS A 231 -19.47 1.83 16.99
N ARG A 232 -18.65 0.80 16.66
CA ARG A 232 -18.98 -0.63 16.83
C ARG A 232 -20.28 -1.04 16.15
N GLU A 233 -20.58 -0.40 15.01
CA GLU A 233 -21.75 -0.70 14.21
C GLU A 233 -21.41 -1.69 13.08
N HIS A 234 -22.37 -2.55 12.74
CA HIS A 234 -22.21 -3.59 11.72
C HIS A 234 -23.18 -3.42 10.55
N ILE A 235 -23.94 -2.33 10.55
CA ILE A 235 -24.86 -1.96 9.48
C ILE A 235 -24.79 -0.44 9.30
N SER A 236 -24.86 0.00 8.07
CA SER A 236 -25.00 1.40 7.70
C SER A 236 -25.89 1.50 6.47
N ILE A 237 -26.44 2.66 6.21
CA ILE A 237 -27.19 2.94 4.99
C ILE A 237 -26.43 3.91 4.11
N ILE A 238 -26.63 3.76 2.81
CA ILE A 238 -26.14 4.69 1.81
C ILE A 238 -27.32 5.51 1.31
N ILE A 239 -27.18 6.83 1.36
CA ILE A 239 -28.23 7.77 0.98
C ILE A 239 -27.76 8.67 -0.15
N ASP A 240 -28.72 9.14 -0.93
CA ASP A 240 -28.48 10.18 -1.94
C ASP A 240 -28.46 11.60 -1.33
N GLU A 241 -28.41 12.61 -2.20
CA GLU A 241 -28.42 14.01 -1.81
C GLU A 241 -29.73 14.45 -1.13
N TYR A 242 -30.80 13.71 -1.34
CA TYR A 242 -32.14 13.95 -0.78
C TYR A 242 -32.41 13.17 0.50
N GLY A 243 -31.47 12.32 0.93
CA GLY A 243 -31.60 11.48 2.11
C GLY A 243 -32.36 10.17 1.86
N CYS A 244 -32.61 9.80 0.60
CA CYS A 244 -33.30 8.56 0.24
C CYS A 244 -32.30 7.40 0.18
N LEU A 245 -32.73 6.20 0.59
CA LEU A 245 -31.97 4.96 0.51
C LEU A 245 -31.63 4.60 -0.95
N ARG A 246 -30.39 4.25 -1.18
CA ARG A 246 -29.88 3.83 -2.50
C ARG A 246 -29.67 2.32 -2.62
#